data_adb7285f48a714f708a9d9de3dd605e7
#
_entry.id   adb7285f48a714f708a9d9de3dd605e7
#
_cell.length_a   1.000
_cell.length_b   1.000
_cell.length_c   1.000
_cell.angle_alpha   90.00
_cell.angle_beta   90.00
_cell.angle_gamma   90.00
#
_symmetry.space_group_name_H-M   'P 1'
#
loop_
_entity.id
_entity.type
_entity.pdbx_description
1 polymer ?
#
loop_
_entity_poly.entity_id
_entity_poly.type
_entity_poly.pdbx_seq_one_letter_code
_entity_poly.pdbx_strand_id
1 'polypeptide(L)'
;MVELDEVDSTNSFLKRYHAPEPRKVTLVTAEFQTAGRGSASNTWESAAGKNLLFSLLTHPRMVEAERMYVLSEVVALAVCDALNGFVSGFQIKWPNDIYYGNRKIVGMLIENDLEGKVISNCIMGVGINVNQTRFESDAPNPISLAQILGREVDRGLVLEKVVERFLFYYGWLEDHRNEKIHKEYLNQLYRLEEQHEFQDSTGRFLASIQDVEPTGHLLLLDAEGKMRRYAFKEVQFI
;
A
#
# COMPACT_ATOMS: atom_id res chain seq x y z
N MET A 1 6.96 -14.70 12.75
CA MET A 1 6.42 -13.39 13.12
C MET A 1 7.25 -12.85 14.28
N VAL A 2 7.51 -11.54 14.29
CA VAL A 2 8.15 -10.79 15.38
C VAL A 2 7.16 -9.73 15.86
N GLU A 3 6.91 -9.65 17.15
CA GLU A 3 6.00 -8.70 17.77
C GLU A 3 6.81 -7.76 18.67
N LEU A 4 6.57 -6.45 18.54
CA LEU A 4 7.29 -5.39 19.25
C LEU A 4 6.28 -4.49 19.95
N ASP A 5 6.56 -4.12 21.21
CA ASP A 5 5.75 -3.11 21.90
C ASP A 5 6.01 -1.71 21.31
N GLU A 6 7.29 -1.38 21.10
CA GLU A 6 7.71 -0.09 20.55
C GLU A 6 8.92 -0.24 19.62
N VAL A 7 8.96 0.55 18.55
CA VAL A 7 10.08 0.61 17.61
C VAL A 7 10.13 1.97 16.93
N ASP A 8 11.26 2.34 16.33
CA ASP A 8 11.36 3.52 15.47
C ASP A 8 10.42 3.40 14.25
N SER A 9 10.56 2.32 13.49
CA SER A 9 9.71 1.94 12.36
C SER A 9 9.88 0.45 12.07
N THR A 10 8.79 -0.25 11.77
CA THR A 10 8.83 -1.67 11.39
C THR A 10 9.65 -1.92 10.12
N ASN A 11 9.63 -1.00 9.14
CA ASN A 11 10.51 -1.05 7.97
C ASN A 11 11.99 -0.90 8.37
N SER A 12 12.31 0.08 9.21
CA SER A 12 13.68 0.31 9.68
C SER A 12 14.20 -0.86 10.51
N PHE A 13 13.33 -1.49 11.29
CA PHE A 13 13.65 -2.71 12.01
C PHE A 13 14.05 -3.84 11.05
N LEU A 14 13.24 -4.11 10.01
CA LEU A 14 13.52 -5.17 9.03
C LEU A 14 14.80 -4.94 8.23
N LYS A 15 15.18 -3.69 7.96
CA LYS A 15 16.47 -3.37 7.33
C LYS A 15 17.68 -3.81 8.17
N ARG A 16 17.53 -3.84 9.49
CA ARG A 16 18.57 -4.24 10.45
C ARG A 16 18.41 -5.69 10.93
N TYR A 17 17.30 -6.32 10.62
CA TYR A 17 16.97 -7.66 11.10
C TYR A 17 17.65 -8.72 10.27
N HIS A 18 18.41 -9.57 10.94
CA HIS A 18 19.02 -10.76 10.36
C HIS A 18 18.26 -11.98 10.83
N ALA A 19 17.45 -12.55 9.93
CA ALA A 19 16.73 -13.79 10.25
C ALA A 19 17.73 -14.93 10.50
N PRO A 20 17.53 -15.75 11.54
CA PRO A 20 18.40 -16.90 11.81
C PRO A 20 18.41 -17.91 10.67
N GLU A 21 17.32 -18.00 9.94
CA GLU A 21 17.15 -18.79 8.73
C GLU A 21 16.43 -17.99 7.65
N PRO A 22 16.79 -18.13 6.37
CA PRO A 22 16.06 -17.49 5.28
C PRO A 22 14.62 -17.99 5.26
N ARG A 23 13.66 -17.09 5.50
CA ARG A 23 12.24 -17.41 5.42
C ARG A 23 11.66 -16.78 4.17
N LYS A 24 10.67 -17.46 3.58
CA LYS A 24 9.94 -16.94 2.42
C LYS A 24 9.32 -15.56 2.71
N VAL A 25 8.74 -15.40 3.89
CA VAL A 25 8.14 -14.15 4.37
C VAL A 25 8.47 -13.96 5.85
N THR A 26 8.96 -12.77 6.22
CA THR A 26 9.10 -12.35 7.61
C THR A 26 8.11 -11.23 7.89
N LEU A 27 7.26 -11.41 8.90
CA LEU A 27 6.30 -10.42 9.39
C LEU A 27 6.80 -9.82 10.71
N VAL A 28 6.81 -8.50 10.79
CA VAL A 28 7.06 -7.72 12.02
C VAL A 28 5.86 -6.82 12.28
N THR A 29 5.37 -6.81 13.51
CA THR A 29 4.31 -5.90 13.98
C THR A 29 4.82 -5.04 15.13
N ALA A 30 4.24 -3.87 15.33
CA ALA A 30 4.51 -3.01 16.48
C ALA A 30 3.21 -2.40 17.04
N GLU A 31 3.13 -2.30 18.36
CA GLU A 31 2.04 -1.58 19.03
C GLU A 31 2.17 -0.06 18.86
N PHE A 32 3.41 0.44 18.79
CA PHE A 32 3.71 1.85 18.58
C PHE A 32 4.99 2.06 17.75
N GLN A 33 4.97 3.07 16.88
CA GLN A 33 6.16 3.55 16.17
C GLN A 33 6.49 4.97 16.60
N THR A 34 7.72 5.19 17.12
CA THR A 34 8.20 6.52 17.55
C THR A 34 8.58 7.42 16.37
N ALA A 35 8.87 6.84 15.20
CA ALA A 35 9.24 7.53 13.97
C ALA A 35 8.58 6.84 12.76
N GLY A 36 7.24 6.71 12.78
CA GLY A 36 6.46 6.13 11.70
C GLY A 36 6.71 6.85 10.38
N ARG A 37 7.06 6.09 9.33
CA ARG A 37 7.48 6.60 8.02
C ARG A 37 6.38 6.44 6.98
N GLY A 38 6.19 7.48 6.19
CA GLY A 38 5.42 7.45 4.94
C GLY A 38 6.32 7.66 3.73
N SER A 39 5.71 7.82 2.55
CA SER A 39 6.44 8.07 1.30
C SER A 39 7.17 9.42 1.34
N ALA A 40 8.41 9.45 0.89
CA ALA A 40 9.33 10.59 0.90
C ALA A 40 9.57 11.11 2.33
N SER A 41 9.17 12.36 2.63
CA SER A 41 9.34 12.99 3.96
C SER A 41 8.10 12.91 4.83
N ASN A 42 7.04 12.20 4.40
CA ASN A 42 5.81 12.09 5.19
C ASN A 42 6.01 11.17 6.38
N THR A 43 5.29 11.46 7.47
CA THR A 43 5.20 10.61 8.65
C THR A 43 3.87 9.84 8.66
N TRP A 44 3.83 8.73 9.37
CA TRP A 44 2.62 7.98 9.63
C TRP A 44 2.23 8.17 11.10
N GLU A 45 1.07 8.81 11.34
CA GLU A 45 0.52 8.98 12.67
C GLU A 45 -0.20 7.72 13.13
N SER A 46 0.04 7.30 14.37
CA SER A 46 -0.70 6.22 14.99
C SER A 46 -0.69 6.32 16.51
N ALA A 47 -1.85 6.27 17.12
CA ALA A 47 -1.97 6.12 18.57
C ALA A 47 -1.58 4.67 18.98
N ALA A 48 -0.83 4.55 20.08
CA ALA A 48 -0.39 3.25 20.59
C ALA A 48 -1.57 2.29 20.81
N GLY A 49 -1.43 1.07 20.32
CA GLY A 49 -2.42 0.00 20.47
C GLY A 49 -3.74 0.19 19.72
N LYS A 50 -3.89 1.22 18.87
CA LYS A 50 -5.16 1.48 18.17
C LYS A 50 -5.17 1.01 16.71
N ASN A 51 -4.05 1.01 16.06
CA ASN A 51 -3.93 0.71 14.63
C ASN A 51 -3.08 -0.54 14.39
N LEU A 52 -3.03 -1.01 13.16
CA LEU A 52 -2.06 -2.00 12.73
C LEU A 52 -0.86 -1.32 12.09
N LEU A 53 0.32 -1.61 12.62
CA LEU A 53 1.61 -1.17 12.14
C LEU A 53 2.46 -2.41 11.92
N PHE A 54 2.69 -2.76 10.66
CA PHE A 54 3.46 -3.96 10.34
C PHE A 54 4.28 -3.81 9.07
N SER A 55 5.26 -4.67 8.91
CA SER A 55 6.04 -4.80 7.68
C SER A 55 6.25 -6.27 7.33
N LEU A 56 6.24 -6.54 6.03
CA LEU A 56 6.56 -7.83 5.43
C LEU A 56 7.90 -7.71 4.72
N LEU A 57 8.83 -8.63 5.00
CA LEU A 57 10.05 -8.79 4.22
C LEU A 57 9.95 -10.05 3.38
N THR A 58 10.21 -9.92 2.08
CA THR A 58 10.28 -11.01 1.11
C THR A 58 11.55 -10.92 0.27
N HIS A 59 11.88 -12.00 -0.44
CA HIS A 59 13.06 -12.11 -1.29
C HIS A 59 12.65 -12.47 -2.75
N PRO A 60 11.96 -11.54 -3.47
CA PRO A 60 11.30 -11.84 -4.74
C PRO A 60 12.27 -11.79 -5.93
N ARG A 61 13.32 -12.66 -5.94
CA ARG A 61 14.34 -12.70 -7.00
C ARG A 61 13.80 -13.00 -8.41
N MET A 62 12.52 -13.41 -8.53
CA MET A 62 11.82 -13.58 -9.80
C MET A 62 11.31 -12.25 -10.38
N VAL A 63 11.39 -11.15 -9.62
CA VAL A 63 10.92 -9.83 -10.06
C VAL A 63 12.10 -8.99 -10.55
N GLU A 64 12.03 -8.56 -11.80
CA GLU A 64 13.00 -7.63 -12.38
C GLU A 64 12.71 -6.19 -11.89
N ALA A 65 13.77 -5.38 -11.77
CA ALA A 65 13.67 -3.99 -11.33
C ALA A 65 12.69 -3.15 -12.17
N GLU A 66 12.64 -3.40 -13.48
CA GLU A 66 11.73 -2.70 -14.41
C GLU A 66 10.25 -3.07 -14.22
N ARG A 67 9.96 -4.14 -13.44
CA ARG A 67 8.62 -4.64 -13.13
C ARG A 67 8.31 -4.62 -11.64
N MET A 68 9.09 -3.87 -10.86
CA MET A 68 9.01 -3.88 -9.39
C MET A 68 7.64 -3.44 -8.84
N TYR A 69 6.84 -2.72 -9.62
CA TYR A 69 5.55 -2.22 -9.15
C TYR A 69 4.54 -3.33 -8.83
N VAL A 70 4.70 -4.51 -9.41
CA VAL A 70 3.88 -5.70 -9.09
C VAL A 70 3.91 -6.06 -7.60
N LEU A 71 5.01 -5.74 -6.88
CA LEU A 71 5.10 -5.94 -5.43
C LEU A 71 4.17 -4.97 -4.66
N SER A 72 4.02 -3.75 -5.17
CA SER A 72 3.03 -2.78 -4.64
C SER A 72 1.60 -3.24 -4.93
N GLU A 73 1.34 -3.78 -6.12
CA GLU A 73 0.03 -4.34 -6.48
C GLU A 73 -0.35 -5.50 -5.57
N VAL A 74 0.56 -6.44 -5.31
CA VAL A 74 0.33 -7.61 -4.45
C VAL A 74 -0.09 -7.19 -3.04
N VAL A 75 0.66 -6.27 -2.41
CA VAL A 75 0.33 -5.85 -1.04
C VAL A 75 -0.93 -4.99 -1.00
N ALA A 76 -1.16 -4.13 -2.01
CA ALA A 76 -2.35 -3.30 -2.09
C ALA A 76 -3.62 -4.15 -2.26
N LEU A 77 -3.60 -5.13 -3.16
CA LEU A 77 -4.68 -6.11 -3.35
C LEU A 77 -4.97 -6.88 -2.05
N ALA A 78 -3.92 -7.36 -1.39
CA ALA A 78 -4.06 -8.13 -0.16
C ALA A 78 -4.78 -7.33 0.94
N VAL A 79 -4.36 -6.08 1.14
CA VAL A 79 -4.96 -5.20 2.15
C VAL A 79 -6.38 -4.78 1.76
N CYS A 80 -6.60 -4.41 0.49
CA CYS A 80 -7.90 -3.98 0.00
C CYS A 80 -8.94 -5.10 0.11
N ASP A 81 -8.60 -6.33 -0.33
CA ASP A 81 -9.47 -7.50 -0.20
C ASP A 81 -9.77 -7.86 1.25
N ALA A 82 -8.75 -7.83 2.13
CA ALA A 82 -8.93 -8.11 3.54
C ALA A 82 -9.92 -7.14 4.19
N LEU A 83 -9.81 -5.84 3.88
CA LEU A 83 -10.72 -4.81 4.40
C LEU A 83 -12.13 -4.94 3.80
N ASN A 84 -12.25 -5.24 2.50
CA ASN A 84 -13.54 -5.51 1.83
C ASN A 84 -14.26 -6.75 2.41
N GLY A 85 -13.54 -7.63 3.09
CA GLY A 85 -14.12 -8.72 3.89
C GLY A 85 -14.86 -8.28 5.17
N PHE A 86 -14.63 -7.06 5.68
CA PHE A 86 -15.35 -6.47 6.82
C PHE A 86 -16.55 -5.62 6.38
N VAL A 87 -16.36 -4.82 5.36
CA VAL A 87 -17.38 -4.00 4.70
C VAL A 87 -16.88 -3.64 3.29
N SER A 88 -17.76 -3.69 2.30
CA SER A 88 -17.42 -3.37 0.91
C SER A 88 -17.22 -1.85 0.70
N GLY A 89 -16.42 -1.47 -0.30
CA GLY A 89 -16.23 -0.09 -0.74
C GLY A 89 -14.81 0.46 -0.56
N PHE A 90 -13.84 -0.37 -0.18
CA PHE A 90 -12.44 0.00 -0.21
C PHE A 90 -11.88 -0.09 -1.63
N GLN A 91 -11.08 0.90 -2.00
CA GLN A 91 -10.42 0.99 -3.30
C GLN A 91 -8.96 1.37 -3.15
N ILE A 92 -8.13 0.92 -4.08
CA ILE A 92 -6.70 1.22 -4.10
C ILE A 92 -6.48 2.58 -4.76
N LYS A 93 -5.93 3.54 -4.02
CA LYS A 93 -5.52 4.82 -4.60
C LYS A 93 -4.03 4.80 -4.91
N TRP A 94 -3.71 4.91 -6.20
CA TRP A 94 -2.33 5.03 -6.64
C TRP A 94 -1.58 6.16 -5.92
N PRO A 95 -0.31 5.94 -5.55
CA PRO A 95 0.48 4.74 -5.80
C PRO A 95 0.40 3.69 -4.68
N ASN A 96 -0.01 4.02 -3.45
CA ASN A 96 0.28 3.22 -2.26
C ASN A 96 -0.69 3.44 -1.09
N ASP A 97 -1.92 3.83 -1.37
CA ASP A 97 -2.93 4.09 -0.35
C ASP A 97 -4.18 3.22 -0.57
N ILE A 98 -4.95 2.97 0.50
CA ILE A 98 -6.31 2.45 0.39
C ILE A 98 -7.27 3.52 0.90
N TYR A 99 -8.33 3.72 0.15
CA TYR A 99 -9.38 4.69 0.44
C TYR A 99 -10.73 3.98 0.70
N TYR A 100 -11.55 4.60 1.54
CA TYR A 100 -12.98 4.32 1.68
C TYR A 100 -13.73 5.59 1.31
N GLY A 101 -14.44 5.58 0.19
CA GLY A 101 -14.89 6.81 -0.46
C GLY A 101 -13.69 7.74 -0.73
N ASN A 102 -13.76 8.99 -0.25
CA ASN A 102 -12.66 9.95 -0.42
C ASN A 102 -11.75 10.05 0.83
N ARG A 103 -11.72 9.03 1.70
CA ARG A 103 -11.00 9.06 2.97
C ARG A 103 -9.94 7.95 3.03
N LYS A 104 -8.74 8.32 3.47
CA LYS A 104 -7.60 7.42 3.57
C LYS A 104 -7.68 6.55 4.82
N ILE A 105 -7.61 5.24 4.66
CA ILE A 105 -7.56 4.27 5.77
C ILE A 105 -6.21 3.58 5.87
N VAL A 106 -5.48 3.39 4.75
CA VAL A 106 -4.18 2.71 4.73
C VAL A 106 -3.16 3.55 4.00
N GLY A 107 -1.93 3.53 4.51
CA GLY A 107 -0.73 3.96 3.79
C GLY A 107 0.30 2.84 3.74
N MET A 108 0.95 2.68 2.60
CA MET A 108 1.98 1.66 2.39
C MET A 108 3.31 2.31 2.00
N LEU A 109 4.42 1.70 2.44
CA LEU A 109 5.78 2.12 2.08
C LEU A 109 6.58 0.90 1.65
N ILE A 110 6.82 0.79 0.35
CA ILE A 110 7.56 -0.32 -0.24
C ILE A 110 9.00 0.13 -0.51
N GLU A 111 9.96 -0.62 -0.01
CA GLU A 111 11.38 -0.36 -0.14
C GLU A 111 12.06 -1.62 -0.70
N ASN A 112 12.76 -1.48 -1.84
CA ASN A 112 13.37 -2.58 -2.56
C ASN A 112 14.90 -2.45 -2.55
N ASP A 113 15.59 -3.56 -2.31
CA ASP A 113 17.01 -3.70 -2.57
C ASP A 113 17.23 -4.47 -3.89
N LEU A 114 18.20 -4.04 -4.66
CA LEU A 114 18.53 -4.63 -5.95
C LEU A 114 19.80 -5.47 -5.87
N GLU A 115 19.81 -6.60 -6.56
CA GLU A 115 21.01 -7.38 -6.86
C GLU A 115 21.07 -7.61 -8.36
N GLY A 116 21.92 -6.84 -9.04
CA GLY A 116 21.92 -6.80 -10.50
C GLY A 116 20.63 -6.22 -11.06
N LYS A 117 19.87 -7.04 -11.78
CA LYS A 117 18.60 -6.64 -12.42
C LYS A 117 17.33 -7.10 -11.67
N VAL A 118 17.50 -7.81 -10.56
CA VAL A 118 16.37 -8.38 -9.80
C VAL A 118 16.25 -7.78 -8.43
N ILE A 119 15.07 -7.91 -7.84
CA ILE A 119 14.79 -7.50 -6.46
C ILE A 119 15.32 -8.59 -5.52
N SER A 120 16.34 -8.27 -4.73
CA SER A 120 16.89 -9.19 -3.72
C SER A 120 16.08 -9.20 -2.42
N ASN A 121 15.66 -8.02 -1.96
CA ASN A 121 14.79 -7.85 -0.79
C ASN A 121 13.69 -6.86 -1.12
N CYS A 122 12.50 -7.12 -0.59
CA CYS A 122 11.39 -6.17 -0.61
C CYS A 122 10.80 -6.05 0.79
N ILE A 123 10.82 -4.85 1.36
CA ILE A 123 10.18 -4.52 2.63
C ILE A 123 8.91 -3.72 2.32
N MET A 124 7.77 -4.27 2.70
CA MET A 124 6.45 -3.69 2.49
C MET A 124 5.87 -3.26 3.84
N GLY A 125 6.05 -1.98 4.20
CA GLY A 125 5.46 -1.39 5.40
C GLY A 125 4.00 -1.00 5.15
N VAL A 126 3.14 -1.32 6.10
CA VAL A 126 1.70 -1.06 6.04
C VAL A 126 1.22 -0.49 7.36
N GLY A 127 0.56 0.68 7.28
CA GLY A 127 -0.19 1.27 8.38
C GLY A 127 -1.68 1.25 8.08
N ILE A 128 -2.48 0.59 8.92
CA ILE A 128 -3.95 0.53 8.78
C ILE A 128 -4.60 1.21 9.98
N ASN A 129 -5.41 2.21 9.73
CA ASN A 129 -6.24 2.84 10.76
C ASN A 129 -7.37 1.88 11.15
N VAL A 130 -7.25 1.20 12.29
CA VAL A 130 -8.25 0.22 12.75
C VAL A 130 -9.21 0.84 13.75
N ASN A 131 -8.72 1.25 14.94
CA ASN A 131 -9.55 1.69 16.05
C ASN A 131 -9.31 3.15 16.46
N GLN A 132 -8.38 3.87 15.82
CA GLN A 132 -8.16 5.28 16.09
C GLN A 132 -9.31 6.12 15.56
N THR A 133 -9.91 6.97 16.40
CA THR A 133 -11.06 7.81 16.03
C THR A 133 -10.73 9.30 15.97
N ARG A 134 -9.57 9.71 16.49
CA ARG A 134 -9.09 11.10 16.45
C ARG A 134 -7.71 11.12 15.81
N PHE A 135 -7.53 11.99 14.83
CA PHE A 135 -6.29 12.20 14.10
C PHE A 135 -5.87 13.65 14.28
N GLU A 136 -4.60 13.87 14.60
CA GLU A 136 -4.04 15.18 14.93
C GLU A 136 -3.11 15.73 13.83
N SER A 137 -2.64 14.85 12.93
CA SER A 137 -1.78 15.24 11.82
C SER A 137 -2.55 15.91 10.68
N ASP A 138 -1.82 16.64 9.82
CA ASP A 138 -2.35 17.24 8.59
C ASP A 138 -2.65 16.21 7.48
N ALA A 139 -2.76 14.92 7.83
CA ALA A 139 -3.11 13.89 6.85
C ALA A 139 -4.50 14.17 6.26
N PRO A 140 -4.63 14.25 4.94
CA PRO A 140 -5.91 14.59 4.34
C PRO A 140 -6.93 13.46 4.58
N ASN A 141 -8.06 13.84 5.21
CA ASN A 141 -9.25 12.99 5.35
C ASN A 141 -9.00 11.56 5.88
N PRO A 142 -8.30 11.34 7.03
CA PRO A 142 -8.12 10.01 7.56
C PRO A 142 -9.45 9.40 8.05
N ILE A 143 -9.57 8.08 7.97
CA ILE A 143 -10.67 7.31 8.52
C ILE A 143 -10.14 6.00 9.09
N SER A 144 -10.84 5.43 10.08
CA SER A 144 -10.55 4.10 10.61
C SER A 144 -11.69 3.12 10.36
N LEU A 145 -11.37 1.83 10.44
CA LEU A 145 -12.33 0.76 10.32
C LEU A 145 -13.43 0.85 11.39
N ALA A 146 -13.04 1.23 12.62
CA ALA A 146 -13.99 1.43 13.71
C ALA A 146 -14.99 2.58 13.43
N GLN A 147 -14.54 3.67 12.80
CA GLN A 147 -15.45 4.76 12.41
C GLN A 147 -16.43 4.33 11.31
N ILE A 148 -16.00 3.46 10.39
CA ILE A 148 -16.87 2.95 9.32
C ILE A 148 -17.91 1.99 9.90
N LEU A 149 -17.50 1.08 10.79
CA LEU A 149 -18.35 0.02 11.34
C LEU A 149 -19.14 0.45 12.60
N GLY A 150 -18.82 1.60 13.20
CA GLY A 150 -19.45 2.08 14.44
C GLY A 150 -19.06 1.26 15.68
N ARG A 151 -18.00 0.45 15.63
CA ARG A 151 -17.52 -0.39 16.74
C ARG A 151 -16.04 -0.67 16.62
N GLU A 152 -15.38 -1.00 17.73
CA GLU A 152 -13.99 -1.49 17.70
C GLU A 152 -13.90 -2.86 16.98
N VAL A 153 -12.75 -3.07 16.36
CA VAL A 153 -12.43 -4.27 15.58
C VAL A 153 -11.18 -4.92 16.16
N ASP A 154 -11.18 -6.24 16.21
CA ASP A 154 -10.00 -7.02 16.60
C ASP A 154 -8.90 -6.82 15.53
N ARG A 155 -7.78 -6.20 15.93
CA ARG A 155 -6.63 -5.94 15.06
C ARG A 155 -5.94 -7.23 14.62
N GLY A 156 -5.90 -8.24 15.48
CA GLY A 156 -5.35 -9.56 15.17
C GLY A 156 -6.10 -10.23 14.03
N LEU A 157 -7.44 -10.16 14.05
CA LEU A 157 -8.27 -10.68 12.97
C LEU A 157 -8.06 -9.92 11.64
N VAL A 158 -7.86 -8.59 11.70
CA VAL A 158 -7.55 -7.82 10.48
C VAL A 158 -6.20 -8.25 9.91
N LEU A 159 -5.17 -8.39 10.77
CA LEU A 159 -3.84 -8.83 10.36
C LEU A 159 -3.85 -10.23 9.75
N GLU A 160 -4.57 -11.17 10.37
CA GLU A 160 -4.71 -12.55 9.89
C GLU A 160 -5.26 -12.56 8.45
N LYS A 161 -6.35 -11.81 8.20
CA LYS A 161 -6.94 -11.70 6.86
C LYS A 161 -5.99 -11.06 5.84
N VAL A 162 -5.25 -10.03 6.24
CA VAL A 162 -4.27 -9.40 5.36
C VAL A 162 -3.15 -10.38 5.00
N VAL A 163 -2.62 -11.13 5.96
CA VAL A 163 -1.56 -12.11 5.73
C VAL A 163 -2.05 -13.26 4.84
N GLU A 164 -3.27 -13.77 5.08
CA GLU A 164 -3.89 -14.79 4.23
C GLU A 164 -3.99 -14.31 2.76
N ARG A 165 -4.52 -13.12 2.54
CA ARG A 165 -4.65 -12.54 1.20
C ARG A 165 -3.30 -12.21 0.58
N PHE A 166 -2.33 -11.75 1.38
CA PHE A 166 -0.96 -11.52 0.90
C PHE A 166 -0.31 -12.81 0.38
N LEU A 167 -0.37 -13.88 1.13
CA LEU A 167 0.18 -15.18 0.71
C LEU A 167 -0.51 -15.71 -0.57
N PHE A 168 -1.81 -15.47 -0.72
CA PHE A 168 -2.56 -15.82 -1.92
C PHE A 168 -2.05 -15.07 -3.16
N TYR A 169 -1.93 -13.74 -3.11
CA TYR A 169 -1.45 -12.95 -4.24
C TYR A 169 0.05 -13.13 -4.49
N TYR A 170 0.83 -13.29 -3.42
CA TYR A 170 2.25 -13.59 -3.53
C TYR A 170 2.49 -14.96 -4.21
N GLY A 171 1.62 -15.94 -3.97
CA GLY A 171 1.61 -17.21 -4.71
C GLY A 171 1.36 -17.01 -6.20
N TRP A 172 0.48 -16.10 -6.62
CA TRP A 172 0.31 -15.76 -8.03
C TRP A 172 1.57 -15.13 -8.62
N LEU A 173 2.28 -14.32 -7.86
CA LEU A 173 3.55 -13.73 -8.29
C LEU A 173 4.62 -14.81 -8.50
N GLU A 174 4.72 -15.80 -7.60
CA GLU A 174 5.62 -16.94 -7.73
C GLU A 174 5.27 -17.84 -8.94
N ASP A 175 3.98 -17.94 -9.26
CA ASP A 175 3.47 -18.63 -10.46
C ASP A 175 3.59 -17.78 -11.74
N HIS A 176 4.27 -16.63 -11.69
CA HIS A 176 4.43 -15.68 -12.81
C HIS A 176 3.11 -15.15 -13.42
N ARG A 177 2.04 -15.06 -12.63
CA ARG A 177 0.71 -14.57 -13.08
C ARG A 177 0.59 -13.06 -12.99
N ASN A 178 1.63 -12.32 -13.40
CA ASN A 178 1.73 -10.87 -13.25
C ASN A 178 0.56 -10.12 -13.94
N GLU A 179 0.17 -10.56 -15.15
CA GLU A 179 -0.98 -9.95 -15.87
C GLU A 179 -2.30 -10.10 -15.10
N LYS A 180 -2.47 -11.24 -14.40
CA LYS A 180 -3.66 -11.45 -13.57
C LYS A 180 -3.64 -10.56 -12.34
N ILE A 181 -2.50 -10.41 -11.67
CA ILE A 181 -2.32 -9.49 -10.53
C ILE A 181 -2.67 -8.08 -10.99
N HIS A 182 -2.07 -7.63 -12.08
CA HIS A 182 -2.29 -6.30 -12.62
C HIS A 182 -3.76 -6.02 -12.98
N LYS A 183 -4.42 -6.97 -13.64
CA LYS A 183 -5.85 -6.86 -13.95
C LYS A 183 -6.72 -6.71 -12.70
N GLU A 184 -6.46 -7.53 -11.65
CA GLU A 184 -7.21 -7.41 -10.39
C GLU A 184 -6.91 -6.09 -9.68
N TYR A 185 -5.66 -5.59 -9.77
CA TYR A 185 -5.28 -4.28 -9.25
C TYR A 185 -6.06 -3.16 -9.92
N LEU A 186 -6.12 -3.13 -11.26
CA LEU A 186 -6.89 -2.14 -12.00
C LEU A 186 -8.38 -2.19 -11.64
N ASN A 187 -8.98 -3.39 -11.51
CA ASN A 187 -10.38 -3.54 -11.12
C ASN A 187 -10.74 -2.91 -9.77
N GLN A 188 -9.75 -2.74 -8.89
CA GLN A 188 -9.93 -2.13 -7.56
C GLN A 188 -9.38 -0.71 -7.47
N LEU A 189 -8.92 -0.13 -8.60
CA LEU A 189 -8.29 1.18 -8.60
C LEU A 189 -9.33 2.29 -8.42
N TYR A 190 -9.04 3.20 -7.49
CA TYR A 190 -9.86 4.36 -7.21
C TYR A 190 -9.92 5.30 -8.41
N ARG A 191 -11.12 5.65 -8.86
CA ARG A 191 -11.38 6.54 -10.01
C ARG A 191 -10.88 5.98 -11.36
N LEU A 192 -10.78 4.66 -11.52
CA LEU A 192 -10.42 4.06 -12.82
C LEU A 192 -11.46 4.44 -13.88
N GLU A 193 -11.01 4.83 -15.08
CA GLU A 193 -11.83 5.18 -16.25
C GLU A 193 -12.84 6.32 -16.06
N GLU A 194 -12.95 6.88 -14.85
CA GLU A 194 -13.80 8.03 -14.57
C GLU A 194 -13.06 9.35 -14.85
N GLN A 195 -13.77 10.34 -15.39
CA GLN A 195 -13.19 11.67 -15.58
C GLN A 195 -13.16 12.45 -14.27
N HIS A 196 -11.96 12.84 -13.86
CA HIS A 196 -11.72 13.63 -12.66
C HIS A 196 -10.73 14.77 -12.93
N GLU A 197 -10.73 15.75 -12.05
CA GLU A 197 -9.74 16.83 -12.07
C GLU A 197 -8.43 16.35 -11.45
N PHE A 198 -7.34 16.60 -12.18
CA PHE A 198 -5.96 16.38 -11.75
C PHE A 198 -5.19 17.68 -11.83
N GLN A 199 -4.08 17.76 -11.12
CA GLN A 199 -3.16 18.91 -11.16
C GLN A 199 -1.72 18.43 -11.30
N ASP A 200 -0.98 18.98 -12.25
CA ASP A 200 0.46 18.82 -12.42
C ASP A 200 1.17 20.18 -12.36
N SER A 201 2.45 20.22 -12.74
CA SER A 201 3.25 21.46 -12.79
C SER A 201 2.76 22.49 -13.82
N THR A 202 1.91 22.10 -14.77
CA THR A 202 1.36 22.98 -15.82
C THR A 202 -0.02 23.52 -15.45
N GLY A 203 -0.68 22.97 -14.42
CA GLY A 203 -1.99 23.40 -13.95
C GLY A 203 -2.99 22.26 -13.78
N ARG A 204 -4.28 22.61 -13.69
CA ARG A 204 -5.38 21.66 -13.57
C ARG A 204 -5.87 21.21 -14.94
N PHE A 205 -6.26 19.95 -15.03
CA PHE A 205 -6.81 19.35 -16.23
C PHE A 205 -7.77 18.19 -15.89
N LEU A 206 -8.71 17.91 -16.78
CA LEU A 206 -9.59 16.75 -16.68
C LEU A 206 -8.95 15.56 -17.38
N ALA A 207 -8.96 14.41 -16.73
CA ALA A 207 -8.46 13.15 -17.29
C ALA A 207 -9.12 11.94 -16.63
N SER A 208 -8.95 10.78 -17.25
CA SER A 208 -9.29 9.48 -16.67
C SER A 208 -8.04 8.61 -16.55
N ILE A 209 -7.99 7.82 -15.49
CA ILE A 209 -6.93 6.82 -15.29
C ILE A 209 -7.14 5.70 -16.30
N GLN A 210 -6.11 5.38 -17.08
CA GLN A 210 -6.16 4.29 -18.05
C GLN A 210 -5.39 3.07 -17.59
N ASP A 211 -4.24 3.28 -16.96
CA ASP A 211 -3.36 2.18 -16.58
C ASP A 211 -2.31 2.64 -15.56
N VAL A 212 -1.59 1.67 -15.00
CA VAL A 212 -0.35 1.86 -14.24
C VAL A 212 0.73 0.95 -14.85
N GLU A 213 1.82 1.54 -15.32
CA GLU A 213 2.90 0.77 -15.94
C GLU A 213 3.62 -0.16 -14.95
N PRO A 214 4.31 -1.21 -15.42
CA PRO A 214 5.12 -2.10 -14.57
C PRO A 214 6.19 -1.37 -13.75
N THR A 215 6.61 -0.18 -14.18
CA THR A 215 7.52 0.73 -13.47
C THR A 215 6.84 1.56 -12.39
N GLY A 216 5.49 1.53 -12.31
CA GLY A 216 4.68 2.28 -11.37
C GLY A 216 4.22 3.66 -11.86
N HIS A 217 4.46 4.03 -13.11
CA HIS A 217 3.96 5.30 -13.65
C HIS A 217 2.47 5.22 -13.94
N LEU A 218 1.75 6.26 -13.53
CA LEU A 218 0.32 6.42 -13.81
C LEU A 218 0.11 6.94 -15.23
N LEU A 219 -0.78 6.30 -15.97
CA LEU A 219 -1.20 6.73 -17.31
C LEU A 219 -2.58 7.37 -17.24
N LEU A 220 -2.66 8.62 -17.65
CA LEU A 220 -3.89 9.42 -17.72
C LEU A 220 -4.21 9.76 -19.18
N LEU A 221 -5.48 9.62 -19.56
CA LEU A 221 -6.00 10.15 -20.82
C LEU A 221 -6.72 11.46 -20.53
N ASP A 222 -6.20 12.58 -21.05
CA ASP A 222 -6.83 13.88 -20.84
C ASP A 222 -8.05 14.10 -21.76
N ALA A 223 -8.81 15.16 -21.50
CA ALA A 223 -10.00 15.49 -22.25
C ALA A 223 -9.73 15.83 -23.75
N GLU A 224 -8.47 16.10 -24.12
CA GLU A 224 -8.04 16.34 -25.50
C GLU A 224 -7.61 15.05 -26.22
N GLY A 225 -7.69 13.90 -25.54
CA GLY A 225 -7.30 12.59 -26.06
C GLY A 225 -5.78 12.33 -26.01
N LYS A 226 -5.02 13.10 -25.22
CA LYS A 226 -3.58 12.95 -25.08
C LYS A 226 -3.27 12.05 -23.90
N MET A 227 -2.41 11.04 -24.08
CA MET A 227 -1.84 10.24 -23.00
C MET A 227 -0.79 11.04 -22.24
N ARG A 228 -0.97 11.13 -20.92
CA ARG A 228 -0.01 11.73 -19.98
C ARG A 228 0.53 10.64 -19.06
N ARG A 229 1.83 10.69 -18.77
CA ARG A 229 2.56 9.71 -17.96
C ARG A 229 3.19 10.42 -16.77
N TYR A 230 2.95 9.90 -15.56
CA TYR A 230 3.38 10.54 -14.33
C TYR A 230 4.08 9.56 -13.39
N ALA A 231 5.24 9.96 -12.88
CA ALA A 231 5.84 9.35 -11.72
C ALA A 231 5.14 9.84 -10.43
N PHE A 232 5.43 9.17 -9.32
CA PHE A 232 4.91 9.57 -8.01
C PHE A 232 5.23 11.04 -7.69
N LYS A 233 4.23 11.79 -7.20
CA LYS A 233 4.24 13.23 -6.87
C LYS A 233 4.26 14.20 -8.06
N GLU A 234 4.32 13.74 -9.29
CA GLU A 234 4.25 14.63 -10.45
C GLU A 234 2.80 15.06 -10.77
N VAL A 235 1.81 14.32 -10.26
CA VAL A 235 0.39 14.64 -10.41
C VAL A 235 -0.34 14.49 -9.08
N GLN A 236 -1.34 15.35 -8.86
CA GLN A 236 -2.24 15.35 -7.70
C GLN A 236 -3.67 15.05 -8.15
N PHE A 237 -4.37 14.24 -7.35
CA PHE A 237 -5.81 14.01 -7.44
C PHE A 237 -6.53 15.15 -6.72
N ILE A 238 -7.40 15.88 -7.41
CA ILE A 238 -8.15 17.01 -6.88
C ILE A 238 -9.57 16.57 -6.45
#